data_9b694c61ad57561b563efe5cfbcc764d
#
_entry.id   9b694c61ad57561b563efe5cfbcc764d
#
_cell.length_a   1.000
_cell.length_b   1.000
_cell.length_c   1.000
_cell.angle_alpha   90.00
_cell.angle_beta   90.00
_cell.angle_gamma   90.00
#
_symmetry.space_group_name_H-M   'P 1'
#
loop_
_entity.id
_entity.type
_entity.pdbx_description
1 polymer ?
#
loop_
_entity_poly.entity_id
_entity_poly.type
_entity_poly.pdbx_seq_one_letter_code
_entity_poly.pdbx_strand_id
1 'polypeptide(L)'
;MDVPIRLQLYSVRQSLASDPWATLGKIAEIGFTRLEAANHNARNDPGVGFGVDSTQLRNQLDALGVSIVGCHINSLQLDILPRALDYQAELGNTQIGCDIEFYPYGDLDFVLRRCAVFDEVGELARHRRMRFYYHNHFQEFQRIGDDYVYDLILANTDPELVYLQLDTYWMYRGGQDPNEWVRRFSHRVIPPAPKGLSGGRTAGLSNLFDDVVSPTENIDDALFTNRKDPRCFTEIGTGVLPIQDLLDAASKLPKLD
;
A
#
# COMPACT_ATOMS: atom_id res chain seq x y z
N MET A 1 -15.62 6.05 -17.78
CA MET A 1 -14.85 6.98 -16.92
C MET A 1 -13.42 6.46 -16.92
N ASP A 2 -12.45 7.31 -17.28
CA ASP A 2 -11.06 6.92 -17.16
C ASP A 2 -10.67 6.87 -15.68
N VAL A 3 -10.41 5.67 -15.18
CA VAL A 3 -9.80 5.48 -13.86
C VAL A 3 -8.32 5.83 -14.01
N PRO A 4 -7.81 6.85 -13.32
CA PRO A 4 -6.42 7.23 -13.47
C PRO A 4 -5.50 6.11 -12.98
N ILE A 5 -4.70 5.56 -13.90
CA ILE A 5 -3.75 4.49 -13.60
C ILE A 5 -2.52 5.08 -12.92
N ARG A 6 -2.07 4.45 -11.82
CA ARG A 6 -0.80 4.75 -11.16
C ARG A 6 0.14 3.55 -11.30
N LEU A 7 1.42 3.83 -11.43
CA LEU A 7 2.45 2.79 -11.31
C LEU A 7 3.03 2.82 -9.89
N GLN A 8 2.91 1.69 -9.19
CA GLN A 8 3.62 1.49 -7.91
C GLN A 8 5.10 1.17 -8.20
N LEU A 9 5.99 2.05 -7.78
CA LEU A 9 7.43 2.01 -8.09
C LEU A 9 8.15 0.80 -7.49
N TYR A 10 7.57 0.16 -6.47
CA TYR A 10 8.09 -1.11 -5.96
C TYR A 10 8.16 -2.20 -7.04
N SER A 11 7.29 -2.13 -8.06
CA SER A 11 7.29 -3.07 -9.19
C SER A 11 8.56 -3.00 -10.03
N VAL A 12 9.23 -1.86 -10.04
CA VAL A 12 10.46 -1.58 -10.80
C VAL A 12 11.66 -1.24 -9.90
N ARG A 13 11.58 -1.61 -8.61
CA ARG A 13 12.58 -1.27 -7.58
C ARG A 13 14.02 -1.65 -7.93
N GLN A 14 14.22 -2.76 -8.66
CA GLN A 14 15.56 -3.19 -9.06
C GLN A 14 16.17 -2.24 -10.11
N SER A 15 15.36 -1.81 -11.08
CA SER A 15 15.78 -0.83 -12.07
C SER A 15 16.04 0.54 -11.43
N LEU A 16 15.16 0.97 -10.51
CA LEU A 16 15.34 2.21 -9.75
C LEU A 16 16.61 2.19 -8.89
N ALA A 17 16.92 1.07 -8.25
CA ALA A 17 18.16 0.92 -7.48
C ALA A 17 19.42 1.00 -8.35
N SER A 18 19.33 0.62 -9.61
CA SER A 18 20.45 0.70 -10.58
C SER A 18 20.60 2.09 -11.17
N ASP A 19 19.51 2.66 -11.70
CA ASP A 19 19.49 4.00 -12.30
C ASP A 19 18.06 4.58 -12.18
N PRO A 20 17.78 5.40 -11.16
CA PRO A 20 16.48 5.99 -10.96
C PRO A 20 16.05 6.91 -12.11
N TRP A 21 16.99 7.69 -12.67
CA TRP A 21 16.66 8.67 -13.71
C TRP A 21 16.31 8.03 -15.04
N ALA A 22 17.10 7.07 -15.48
CA ALA A 22 16.80 6.32 -16.71
C ALA A 22 15.51 5.50 -16.55
N THR A 23 15.24 4.98 -15.35
CA THR A 23 14.01 4.23 -15.07
C THR A 23 12.77 5.12 -15.12
N LEU A 24 12.82 6.31 -14.49
CA LEU A 24 11.72 7.29 -14.55
C LEU A 24 11.48 7.77 -16.00
N GLY A 25 12.53 7.99 -16.78
CA GLY A 25 12.42 8.32 -18.20
C GLY A 25 11.66 7.25 -18.98
N LYS A 26 12.02 5.98 -18.82
CA LYS A 26 11.32 4.85 -19.47
C LYS A 26 9.86 4.72 -19.03
N ILE A 27 9.57 4.95 -17.75
CA ILE A 27 8.20 4.94 -17.23
C ILE A 27 7.35 6.01 -17.92
N ALA A 28 7.89 7.22 -18.08
CA ALA A 28 7.23 8.31 -18.78
C ALA A 28 7.03 8.00 -20.27
N GLU A 29 8.04 7.45 -20.95
CA GLU A 29 7.95 7.01 -22.35
C GLU A 29 6.86 5.95 -22.60
N ILE A 30 6.65 5.04 -21.64
CA ILE A 30 5.56 4.03 -21.67
C ILE A 30 4.18 4.68 -21.49
N GLY A 31 4.12 5.91 -20.95
CA GLY A 31 2.90 6.68 -20.80
C GLY A 31 2.34 6.74 -19.37
N PHE A 32 3.06 6.25 -18.35
CA PHE A 32 2.66 6.46 -16.97
C PHE A 32 3.00 7.89 -16.53
N THR A 33 1.98 8.63 -16.09
CA THR A 33 2.12 10.00 -15.59
C THR A 33 1.95 10.14 -14.09
N ARG A 34 1.46 9.09 -13.42
CA ARG A 34 1.16 9.09 -11.98
C ARG A 34 1.88 7.91 -11.31
N LEU A 35 2.71 8.22 -10.35
CA LEU A 35 3.60 7.26 -9.71
C LEU A 35 3.29 7.20 -8.20
N GLU A 36 3.35 6.00 -7.64
CA GLU A 36 3.33 5.79 -6.21
C GLU A 36 4.70 5.29 -5.76
N ALA A 37 5.38 6.06 -4.94
CA ALA A 37 6.69 5.71 -4.41
C ALA A 37 6.59 4.71 -3.25
N ALA A 38 7.69 4.02 -2.95
CA ALA A 38 7.82 3.13 -1.81
C ALA A 38 9.17 3.38 -1.12
N ASN A 39 9.13 4.07 0.01
CA ASN A 39 10.30 4.40 0.79
C ASN A 39 10.43 3.49 2.02
N HIS A 40 11.29 2.48 1.93
CA HIS A 40 11.60 1.56 3.04
C HIS A 40 12.77 2.04 3.91
N ASN A 41 13.27 3.25 3.72
CA ASN A 41 14.42 3.81 4.44
C ASN A 41 14.16 5.25 4.93
N ALA A 42 12.92 5.54 5.30
CA ALA A 42 12.49 6.90 5.64
C ALA A 42 13.27 7.53 6.82
N ARG A 43 13.88 6.71 7.68
CA ARG A 43 14.76 7.19 8.75
C ARG A 43 16.00 7.91 8.22
N ASN A 44 16.61 7.41 7.16
CA ASN A 44 17.84 7.96 6.59
C ASN A 44 17.60 8.82 5.36
N ASP A 45 16.55 8.51 4.60
CA ASP A 45 16.10 9.25 3.42
C ASP A 45 14.63 9.68 3.62
N PRO A 46 14.34 10.94 3.92
CA PRO A 46 12.97 11.41 4.14
C PRO A 46 12.13 11.45 2.86
N GLY A 47 12.75 11.22 1.69
CA GLY A 47 12.12 11.38 0.38
C GLY A 47 11.38 10.13 -0.12
N VAL A 48 11.79 9.69 -1.27
CA VAL A 48 11.19 8.55 -2.00
C VAL A 48 12.14 7.35 -2.11
N GLY A 49 13.23 7.37 -1.39
CA GLY A 49 14.24 6.31 -1.40
C GLY A 49 15.33 6.44 -2.47
N PHE A 50 15.47 7.63 -3.08
CA PHE A 50 16.46 7.89 -4.15
C PHE A 50 17.69 8.67 -3.66
N GLY A 51 17.69 9.12 -2.40
CA GLY A 51 18.80 9.89 -1.83
C GLY A 51 18.99 11.28 -2.42
N VAL A 52 17.93 11.89 -2.96
CA VAL A 52 17.94 13.22 -3.59
C VAL A 52 17.01 14.18 -2.84
N ASP A 53 17.31 15.48 -2.93
CA ASP A 53 16.42 16.50 -2.36
C ASP A 53 15.12 16.66 -3.19
N SER A 54 14.08 17.20 -2.53
CA SER A 54 12.75 17.36 -3.12
C SER A 54 12.74 18.27 -4.35
N THR A 55 13.56 19.32 -4.35
CA THR A 55 13.64 20.28 -5.47
C THR A 55 14.24 19.61 -6.71
N GLN A 56 15.33 18.86 -6.53
CA GLN A 56 15.95 18.10 -7.62
C GLN A 56 14.98 17.08 -8.21
N LEU A 57 14.31 16.30 -7.35
CA LEU A 57 13.34 15.30 -7.79
C LEU A 57 12.17 15.96 -8.50
N ARG A 58 11.59 17.03 -7.95
CA ARG A 58 10.47 17.74 -8.55
C ARG A 58 10.80 18.24 -9.95
N ASN A 59 11.96 18.91 -10.13
CA ASN A 59 12.39 19.42 -11.42
C ASN A 59 12.51 18.29 -12.47
N GLN A 60 13.00 17.13 -12.06
CA GLN A 60 13.12 15.97 -12.94
C GLN A 60 11.75 15.38 -13.32
N LEU A 61 10.84 15.26 -12.34
CA LEU A 61 9.48 14.78 -12.58
C LEU A 61 8.70 15.71 -13.51
N ASP A 62 8.81 17.03 -13.27
CA ASP A 62 8.17 18.05 -14.10
C ASP A 62 8.69 18.00 -15.56
N ALA A 63 10.01 17.82 -15.76
CA ALA A 63 10.62 17.67 -17.08
C ALA A 63 10.12 16.42 -17.82
N LEU A 64 9.77 15.35 -17.10
CA LEU A 64 9.23 14.11 -17.65
C LEU A 64 7.70 14.12 -17.80
N GLY A 65 7.00 15.12 -17.26
CA GLY A 65 5.54 15.18 -17.23
C GLY A 65 4.91 14.10 -16.31
N VAL A 66 5.62 13.68 -15.28
CA VAL A 66 5.14 12.68 -14.30
C VAL A 66 5.06 13.30 -12.89
N SER A 67 4.25 12.71 -12.02
CA SER A 67 4.07 13.18 -10.64
C SER A 67 4.03 12.02 -9.65
N ILE A 68 4.56 12.24 -8.45
CA ILE A 68 4.33 11.36 -7.30
C ILE A 68 2.96 11.71 -6.72
N VAL A 69 2.07 10.74 -6.67
CA VAL A 69 0.69 10.90 -6.18
C VAL A 69 0.38 10.05 -4.95
N GLY A 70 1.36 9.33 -4.45
CA GLY A 70 1.33 8.54 -3.24
C GLY A 70 2.73 8.10 -2.87
N CYS A 71 2.98 7.84 -1.59
CA CYS A 71 4.25 7.30 -1.13
C CYS A 71 4.02 6.39 0.07
N HIS A 72 4.42 5.13 -0.05
CA HIS A 72 4.55 4.24 1.10
C HIS A 72 5.75 4.65 1.95
N ILE A 73 5.56 4.78 3.25
CA ILE A 73 6.60 5.12 4.21
C ILE A 73 6.73 3.98 5.23
N ASN A 74 7.91 3.39 5.31
CA ASN A 74 8.29 2.41 6.32
C ASN A 74 9.51 2.95 7.11
N SER A 75 9.54 2.89 8.42
CA SER A 75 8.44 2.59 9.33
C SER A 75 7.74 3.88 9.77
N LEU A 76 6.46 3.74 10.19
CA LEU A 76 5.70 4.87 10.72
C LEU A 76 6.16 5.20 12.15
N GLN A 77 7.27 5.91 12.27
CA GLN A 77 7.79 6.42 13.53
C GLN A 77 7.57 7.93 13.60
N LEU A 78 6.91 8.39 14.65
CA LEU A 78 6.47 9.78 14.78
C LEU A 78 7.62 10.80 14.79
N ASP A 79 8.83 10.37 15.21
CA ASP A 79 10.03 11.21 15.23
C ASP A 79 10.59 11.54 13.84
N ILE A 80 10.38 10.68 12.85
CA ILE A 80 10.87 10.86 11.48
C ILE A 80 9.82 11.40 10.52
N LEU A 81 8.54 11.18 10.83
CA LEU A 81 7.42 11.51 9.95
C LEU A 81 7.36 12.99 9.52
N PRO A 82 7.55 13.99 10.40
CA PRO A 82 7.48 15.38 9.98
C PRO A 82 8.38 15.71 8.79
N ARG A 83 9.63 15.22 8.80
CA ARG A 83 10.57 15.42 7.68
C ARG A 83 10.13 14.73 6.40
N ALA A 84 9.62 13.51 6.52
CA ALA A 84 9.11 12.77 5.37
C ALA A 84 7.87 13.46 4.77
N LEU A 85 6.95 13.91 5.61
CA LEU A 85 5.75 14.63 5.19
C LEU A 85 6.09 15.98 4.52
N ASP A 86 7.04 16.73 5.07
CA ASP A 86 7.49 18.00 4.48
C ASP A 86 8.08 17.79 3.08
N TYR A 87 8.92 16.76 2.92
CA TYR A 87 9.45 16.37 1.61
C TYR A 87 8.33 16.01 0.62
N GLN A 88 7.35 15.21 1.05
CA GLN A 88 6.23 14.82 0.20
C GLN A 88 5.36 16.03 -0.19
N ALA A 89 5.14 16.96 0.74
CA ALA A 89 4.42 18.21 0.48
C ALA A 89 5.15 19.08 -0.57
N GLU A 90 6.48 19.18 -0.48
CA GLU A 90 7.30 19.89 -1.47
C GLU A 90 7.22 19.28 -2.86
N LEU A 91 7.05 17.96 -2.98
CA LEU A 91 6.77 17.29 -4.25
C LEU A 91 5.36 17.54 -4.80
N GLY A 92 4.46 18.07 -3.98
CA GLY A 92 3.04 18.19 -4.32
C GLY A 92 2.28 16.86 -4.18
N ASN A 93 2.86 15.87 -3.48
CA ASN A 93 2.18 14.63 -3.18
C ASN A 93 1.03 14.86 -2.19
N THR A 94 -0.10 14.21 -2.43
CA THR A 94 -1.32 14.37 -1.63
C THR A 94 -1.68 13.12 -0.82
N GLN A 95 -0.90 12.05 -0.92
CA GLN A 95 -1.21 10.80 -0.25
C GLN A 95 0.07 10.11 0.28
N ILE A 96 0.02 9.67 1.52
CA ILE A 96 1.06 8.84 2.13
C ILE A 96 0.46 7.59 2.74
N GLY A 97 1.21 6.51 2.81
CA GLY A 97 0.69 5.24 3.33
C GLY A 97 1.66 4.47 4.20
N CYS A 98 1.08 3.69 5.10
CA CYS A 98 1.76 2.56 5.72
C CYS A 98 1.83 1.43 4.70
N ASP A 99 3.02 0.92 4.40
CA ASP A 99 3.17 -0.16 3.44
C ASP A 99 3.02 -1.55 4.06
N ILE A 100 3.49 -1.74 5.28
CA ILE A 100 3.42 -3.00 6.01
C ILE A 100 3.55 -2.76 7.51
N GLU A 101 2.79 -3.54 8.28
CA GLU A 101 2.90 -3.61 9.74
C GLU A 101 2.75 -5.07 10.18
N PHE A 102 3.36 -5.44 11.29
CA PHE A 102 3.27 -6.77 11.87
C PHE A 102 2.68 -6.69 13.26
N TYR A 103 1.80 -7.63 13.57
CA TYR A 103 1.04 -7.67 14.82
C TYR A 103 1.37 -8.97 15.58
N PRO A 104 1.87 -8.89 16.82
CA PRO A 104 2.06 -10.09 17.63
C PRO A 104 0.74 -10.84 17.80
N TYR A 105 0.77 -12.14 17.60
CA TYR A 105 -0.44 -12.96 17.70
C TYR A 105 -1.15 -12.79 19.06
N GLY A 106 -2.43 -12.48 19.02
CA GLY A 106 -3.26 -12.34 20.22
C GLY A 106 -3.05 -11.04 21.02
N ASP A 107 -2.13 -10.14 20.62
CA ASP A 107 -1.88 -8.89 21.35
C ASP A 107 -2.80 -7.77 20.85
N LEU A 108 -4.05 -7.76 21.39
CA LEU A 108 -5.03 -6.72 21.11
C LEU A 108 -4.51 -5.33 21.54
N ASP A 109 -3.83 -5.24 22.68
CA ASP A 109 -3.30 -3.95 23.17
C ASP A 109 -2.28 -3.36 22.21
N PHE A 110 -1.46 -4.22 21.57
CA PHE A 110 -0.54 -3.77 20.53
C PHE A 110 -1.32 -3.19 19.33
N VAL A 111 -2.35 -3.88 18.85
CA VAL A 111 -3.18 -3.38 17.73
C VAL A 111 -3.77 -2.02 18.07
N LEU A 112 -4.36 -1.87 19.27
CA LEU A 112 -4.96 -0.59 19.69
C LEU A 112 -3.94 0.54 19.81
N ARG A 113 -2.74 0.25 20.31
CA ARG A 113 -1.64 1.26 20.31
C ARG A 113 -1.25 1.68 18.89
N ARG A 114 -1.24 0.73 17.94
CA ARG A 114 -0.94 1.07 16.53
C ARG A 114 -2.06 1.88 15.90
N CYS A 115 -3.31 1.62 16.21
CA CYS A 115 -4.45 2.43 15.76
C CYS A 115 -4.30 3.90 16.20
N ALA A 116 -3.94 4.14 17.46
CA ALA A 116 -3.68 5.50 17.94
C ALA A 116 -2.53 6.19 17.16
N VAL A 117 -1.48 5.46 16.82
CA VAL A 117 -0.39 5.99 15.98
C VAL A 117 -0.90 6.30 14.56
N PHE A 118 -1.75 5.46 13.98
CA PHE A 118 -2.31 5.71 12.65
C PHE A 118 -3.17 6.98 12.62
N ASP A 119 -3.98 7.22 13.64
CA ASP A 119 -4.76 8.46 13.76
C ASP A 119 -3.83 9.68 13.88
N GLU A 120 -2.77 9.60 14.67
CA GLU A 120 -1.78 10.69 14.79
C GLU A 120 -1.06 10.95 13.47
N VAL A 121 -0.69 9.89 12.72
CA VAL A 121 -0.12 10.02 11.38
C VAL A 121 -1.11 10.69 10.43
N GLY A 122 -2.38 10.31 10.49
CA GLY A 122 -3.46 10.91 9.71
C GLY A 122 -3.61 12.40 9.97
N GLU A 123 -3.57 12.82 11.24
CA GLU A 123 -3.58 14.24 11.63
C GLU A 123 -2.36 15.00 11.09
N LEU A 124 -1.15 14.45 11.25
CA LEU A 124 0.07 15.06 10.74
C LEU A 124 0.04 15.22 9.21
N ALA A 125 -0.53 14.23 8.49
CA ALA A 125 -0.72 14.29 7.05
C ALA A 125 -1.76 15.35 6.67
N ARG A 126 -2.91 15.40 7.35
CA ARG A 126 -3.99 16.37 7.12
C ARG A 126 -3.51 17.82 7.28
N HIS A 127 -2.67 18.09 8.26
CA HIS A 127 -2.05 19.42 8.44
C HIS A 127 -1.21 19.87 7.24
N ARG A 128 -0.79 18.92 6.39
CA ARG A 128 -0.05 19.19 5.14
C ARG A 128 -0.91 18.97 3.89
N ARG A 129 -2.24 18.89 4.05
CA ARG A 129 -3.21 18.63 2.98
C ARG A 129 -2.98 17.29 2.28
N MET A 130 -2.49 16.31 3.02
CA MET A 130 -2.32 14.94 2.58
C MET A 130 -3.29 14.02 3.29
N ARG A 131 -3.63 12.88 2.64
CA ARG A 131 -4.35 11.77 3.25
C ARG A 131 -3.37 10.68 3.65
N PHE A 132 -3.63 10.07 4.79
CA PHE A 132 -2.94 8.85 5.20
C PHE A 132 -3.79 7.63 4.86
N TYR A 133 -3.17 6.59 4.30
CA TYR A 133 -3.82 5.33 4.03
C TYR A 133 -3.03 4.14 4.58
N TYR A 134 -3.77 3.10 4.96
CA TYR A 134 -3.22 1.82 5.34
C TYR A 134 -3.29 0.86 4.13
N HIS A 135 -2.15 0.26 3.77
CA HIS A 135 -2.04 -0.76 2.73
C HIS A 135 -1.94 -2.13 3.39
N ASN A 136 -2.89 -3.01 3.11
CA ASN A 136 -2.92 -4.33 3.72
C ASN A 136 -2.03 -5.34 3.00
N HIS A 137 -1.65 -6.36 3.77
CA HIS A 137 -1.13 -7.62 3.27
C HIS A 137 -2.03 -8.77 3.75
N PHE A 138 -1.49 -10.00 3.88
CA PHE A 138 -2.31 -11.13 4.34
C PHE A 138 -2.39 -11.24 5.86
N GLN A 139 -1.38 -10.76 6.60
CA GLN A 139 -1.28 -10.92 8.05
C GLN A 139 -2.39 -10.20 8.82
N GLU A 140 -2.95 -9.13 8.27
CA GLU A 140 -4.08 -8.43 8.87
C GLU A 140 -5.36 -9.27 8.88
N PHE A 141 -5.39 -10.37 8.14
CA PHE A 141 -6.50 -11.33 8.18
C PHE A 141 -6.27 -12.48 9.17
N GLN A 142 -5.24 -12.40 10.00
CA GLN A 142 -5.11 -13.20 11.21
C GLN A 142 -6.15 -12.73 12.24
N ARG A 143 -6.66 -13.65 13.07
CA ARG A 143 -7.72 -13.33 14.04
C ARG A 143 -7.18 -13.10 15.44
N ILE A 144 -7.84 -12.16 16.14
CA ILE A 144 -7.77 -12.00 17.60
C ILE A 144 -9.21 -12.16 18.10
N GLY A 145 -9.49 -13.28 18.77
CA GLY A 145 -10.86 -13.68 19.06
C GLY A 145 -11.63 -13.98 17.78
N ASP A 146 -12.79 -13.35 17.61
CA ASP A 146 -13.65 -13.53 16.45
C ASP A 146 -13.36 -12.52 15.31
N ASP A 147 -12.57 -11.47 15.57
CA ASP A 147 -12.31 -10.39 14.64
C ASP A 147 -10.97 -10.58 13.90
N TYR A 148 -10.90 -10.14 12.65
CA TYR A 148 -9.63 -9.96 11.96
C TYR A 148 -8.88 -8.75 12.54
N VAL A 149 -7.55 -8.81 12.56
CA VAL A 149 -6.73 -7.64 12.91
C VAL A 149 -7.13 -6.43 12.06
N TYR A 150 -7.45 -6.64 10.78
CA TYR A 150 -7.90 -5.56 9.90
C TYR A 150 -9.25 -4.96 10.33
N ASP A 151 -10.22 -5.78 10.78
CA ASP A 151 -11.49 -5.28 11.33
C ASP A 151 -11.23 -4.44 12.60
N LEU A 152 -10.32 -4.89 13.47
CA LEU A 152 -9.92 -4.16 14.68
C LEU A 152 -9.29 -2.81 14.33
N ILE A 153 -8.41 -2.75 13.32
CA ILE A 153 -7.82 -1.49 12.83
C ILE A 153 -8.94 -0.55 12.36
N LEU A 154 -9.88 -1.05 11.58
CA LEU A 154 -10.97 -0.24 11.03
C LEU A 154 -11.94 0.27 12.08
N ALA A 155 -12.20 -0.54 13.13
CA ALA A 155 -13.10 -0.19 14.23
C ALA A 155 -12.47 0.82 15.20
N ASN A 156 -11.13 0.89 15.28
CA ASN A 156 -10.40 1.67 16.27
C ASN A 156 -9.56 2.80 15.64
N THR A 157 -9.83 3.19 14.40
CA THR A 157 -9.23 4.35 13.74
C THR A 157 -10.28 5.29 13.18
N ASP A 158 -10.00 6.59 13.19
CA ASP A 158 -10.88 7.61 12.63
C ASP A 158 -11.00 7.45 11.09
N PRO A 159 -12.21 7.24 10.54
CA PRO A 159 -12.42 7.10 9.11
C PRO A 159 -12.11 8.34 8.28
N GLU A 160 -12.00 9.52 8.91
CA GLU A 160 -11.60 10.75 8.24
C GLU A 160 -10.08 10.97 8.24
N LEU A 161 -9.34 10.19 9.02
CA LEU A 161 -7.89 10.26 9.14
C LEU A 161 -7.17 9.09 8.47
N VAL A 162 -7.73 7.88 8.57
CA VAL A 162 -7.10 6.64 8.10
C VAL A 162 -7.91 6.05 6.96
N TYR A 163 -7.45 6.23 5.75
CA TYR A 163 -8.02 5.65 4.53
C TYR A 163 -7.45 4.26 4.26
N LEU A 164 -8.01 3.55 3.28
CA LEU A 164 -7.62 2.19 2.93
C LEU A 164 -7.15 2.11 1.48
N GLN A 165 -5.95 1.58 1.27
CA GLN A 165 -5.52 1.11 -0.03
C GLN A 165 -5.56 -0.42 -0.04
N LEU A 166 -6.63 -0.98 -0.59
CA LEU A 166 -6.84 -2.42 -0.59
C LEU A 166 -5.92 -3.11 -1.61
N ASP A 167 -4.98 -3.92 -1.12
CA ASP A 167 -4.19 -4.82 -1.96
C ASP A 167 -4.97 -6.10 -2.24
N THR A 168 -5.47 -6.23 -3.44
CA THR A 168 -6.39 -7.30 -3.82
C THR A 168 -5.72 -8.67 -3.86
N TYR A 169 -4.44 -8.75 -4.20
CA TYR A 169 -3.67 -9.98 -4.16
C TYR A 169 -3.51 -10.50 -2.73
N TRP A 170 -3.10 -9.63 -1.80
CA TRP A 170 -2.88 -10.04 -0.43
C TRP A 170 -4.17 -10.33 0.32
N MET A 171 -5.27 -9.63 -0.01
CA MET A 171 -6.60 -9.98 0.50
C MET A 171 -7.00 -11.39 0.09
N TYR A 172 -6.87 -11.71 -1.19
CA TYR A 172 -7.14 -13.06 -1.69
C TYR A 172 -6.26 -14.11 -1.00
N ARG A 173 -4.95 -13.80 -0.80
CA ARG A 173 -4.01 -14.66 -0.08
C ARG A 173 -4.31 -14.78 1.41
N GLY A 174 -5.02 -13.83 1.99
CA GLY A 174 -5.60 -13.87 3.33
C GLY A 174 -7.00 -14.48 3.40
N GLY A 175 -7.46 -15.11 2.33
CA GLY A 175 -8.77 -15.79 2.28
C GLY A 175 -9.96 -14.84 2.18
N GLN A 176 -9.77 -13.60 1.68
CA GLN A 176 -10.81 -12.59 1.59
C GLN A 176 -11.24 -12.35 0.14
N ASP A 177 -12.51 -11.95 -0.05
CA ASP A 177 -12.99 -11.40 -1.32
C ASP A 177 -12.77 -9.89 -1.37
N PRO A 178 -11.85 -9.38 -2.22
CA PRO A 178 -11.61 -7.95 -2.31
C PRO A 178 -12.84 -7.12 -2.69
N ASN A 179 -13.76 -7.68 -3.49
CA ASN A 179 -14.98 -6.98 -3.89
C ASN A 179 -15.93 -6.74 -2.71
N GLU A 180 -15.98 -7.68 -1.76
CA GLU A 180 -16.77 -7.51 -0.55
C GLU A 180 -16.21 -6.35 0.30
N TRP A 181 -14.91 -6.30 0.47
CA TRP A 181 -14.24 -5.25 1.23
C TRP A 181 -14.39 -3.86 0.58
N VAL A 182 -14.25 -3.75 -0.74
CA VAL A 182 -14.50 -2.50 -1.46
C VAL A 182 -15.93 -2.01 -1.22
N ARG A 183 -16.94 -2.91 -1.27
CA ARG A 183 -18.33 -2.53 -1.01
C ARG A 183 -18.57 -2.11 0.44
N ARG A 184 -18.02 -2.87 1.40
CA ARG A 184 -18.23 -2.65 2.85
C ARG A 184 -17.62 -1.33 3.31
N PHE A 185 -16.45 -0.96 2.79
CA PHE A 185 -15.68 0.21 3.24
C PHE A 185 -15.52 1.28 2.16
N SER A 186 -16.47 1.37 1.24
CA SER A 186 -16.43 2.28 0.08
C SER A 186 -16.13 3.74 0.43
N HIS A 187 -16.53 4.21 1.61
CA HIS A 187 -16.33 5.57 2.10
C HIS A 187 -14.90 5.85 2.60
N ARG A 188 -14.10 4.80 2.84
CA ARG A 188 -12.71 4.90 3.32
C ARG A 188 -11.68 4.47 2.27
N VAL A 189 -12.11 3.82 1.18
CA VAL A 189 -11.20 3.25 0.18
C VAL A 189 -10.72 4.34 -0.76
N ILE A 190 -9.39 4.55 -0.82
CA ILE A 190 -8.75 5.22 -1.94
C ILE A 190 -8.62 4.24 -3.11
N PRO A 191 -8.28 4.66 -4.34
CA PRO A 191 -8.14 3.72 -5.44
C PRO A 191 -7.34 2.48 -5.04
N PRO A 192 -7.89 1.26 -5.18
CA PRO A 192 -7.27 0.03 -4.74
C PRO A 192 -5.96 -0.22 -5.50
N ALA A 193 -5.09 -1.05 -4.93
CA ALA A 193 -3.85 -1.53 -5.55
C ALA A 193 -4.08 -2.92 -6.18
N PRO A 194 -4.62 -3.02 -7.40
CA PRO A 194 -4.81 -4.31 -8.03
C PRO A 194 -3.48 -4.95 -8.36
N LYS A 195 -3.35 -6.24 -8.08
CA LYS A 195 -2.21 -7.06 -8.48
C LYS A 195 -2.72 -8.34 -9.14
N GLY A 196 -1.98 -8.84 -10.13
CA GLY A 196 -2.30 -10.12 -10.77
C GLY A 196 -1.83 -11.31 -9.92
N LEU A 197 -2.65 -12.35 -9.84
CA LEU A 197 -2.29 -13.65 -9.28
C LEU A 197 -2.22 -14.67 -10.40
N SER A 198 -1.06 -15.33 -10.58
CA SER A 198 -0.84 -16.34 -11.62
C SER A 198 -1.74 -17.56 -11.43
N GLY A 199 -2.39 -18.03 -12.49
CA GLY A 199 -3.18 -19.25 -12.51
C GLY A 199 -2.38 -20.54 -12.71
N GLY A 200 -1.11 -20.43 -13.11
CA GLY A 200 -0.24 -21.58 -13.36
C GLY A 200 0.38 -22.13 -12.08
N ARG A 201 0.20 -23.42 -11.78
CA ARG A 201 0.72 -24.13 -10.57
C ARG A 201 0.13 -23.71 -9.24
N THR A 202 -0.97 -22.99 -9.21
CA THR A 202 -1.52 -22.39 -7.99
C THR A 202 -2.58 -23.24 -7.28
N ALA A 203 -2.63 -24.51 -7.51
CA ALA A 203 -3.53 -25.45 -6.79
C ALA A 203 -3.29 -25.52 -5.26
N GLY A 204 -2.49 -24.64 -4.69
CA GLY A 204 -2.21 -24.49 -3.27
C GLY A 204 -2.02 -23.05 -2.81
N LEU A 205 -2.47 -22.06 -3.61
CA LEU A 205 -2.18 -20.63 -3.34
C LEU A 205 -3.42 -19.80 -2.97
N SER A 206 -4.57 -20.41 -2.66
CA SER A 206 -5.78 -19.65 -2.33
C SER A 206 -5.61 -18.85 -1.04
N ASN A 207 -5.60 -19.48 0.08
CA ASN A 207 -5.51 -18.85 1.39
C ASN A 207 -4.27 -19.34 2.12
N LEU A 208 -3.42 -18.44 2.58
CA LEU A 208 -2.21 -18.81 3.32
C LEU A 208 -2.51 -19.45 4.67
N PHE A 209 -3.63 -19.14 5.27
CA PHE A 209 -4.03 -19.70 6.57
C PHE A 209 -4.63 -21.10 6.50
N ASP A 210 -4.96 -21.61 5.31
CA ASP A 210 -5.51 -22.96 5.19
C ASP A 210 -4.44 -24.04 5.37
N ASP A 211 -3.27 -23.89 4.71
CA ASP A 211 -2.28 -24.98 4.66
C ASP A 211 -0.83 -24.54 4.91
N VAL A 212 -0.54 -23.22 5.00
CA VAL A 212 0.83 -22.70 4.89
C VAL A 212 1.28 -21.95 6.12
N VAL A 213 0.40 -21.16 6.73
CA VAL A 213 0.67 -20.34 7.91
C VAL A 213 -0.32 -20.74 9.00
N SER A 214 0.17 -21.11 10.19
CA SER A 214 -0.74 -21.39 11.30
C SER A 214 -1.52 -20.12 11.68
N PRO A 215 -2.84 -20.22 11.89
CA PRO A 215 -3.64 -19.08 12.35
C PRO A 215 -3.16 -18.48 13.68
N THR A 216 -2.36 -19.21 14.44
CA THR A 216 -1.85 -18.83 15.77
C THR A 216 -0.34 -18.51 15.76
N GLU A 217 0.30 -18.47 14.59
CA GLU A 217 1.73 -18.19 14.46
C GLU A 217 1.98 -16.67 14.49
N ASN A 218 3.06 -16.24 15.13
CA ASN A 218 3.52 -14.87 14.98
C ASN A 218 4.02 -14.65 13.56
N ILE A 219 3.38 -13.75 12.85
CA ILE A 219 3.77 -13.35 11.49
C ILE A 219 4.68 -12.13 11.62
N ASP A 220 5.95 -12.33 11.34
CA ASP A 220 6.99 -11.30 11.29
C ASP A 220 7.52 -11.12 9.87
N ASP A 221 8.47 -10.19 9.69
CA ASP A 221 9.10 -9.93 8.41
C ASP A 221 9.79 -11.16 7.80
N ALA A 222 10.40 -12.01 8.63
CA ALA A 222 11.08 -13.21 8.16
C ALA A 222 10.07 -14.25 7.61
N LEU A 223 8.98 -14.50 8.34
CA LEU A 223 7.92 -15.39 7.88
C LEU A 223 7.24 -14.81 6.64
N PHE A 224 6.89 -13.52 6.65
CA PHE A 224 6.29 -12.85 5.49
C PHE A 224 7.16 -12.99 4.24
N THR A 225 8.45 -12.70 4.35
CA THR A 225 9.41 -12.79 3.24
C THR A 225 9.51 -14.22 2.70
N ASN A 226 9.52 -15.23 3.59
CA ASN A 226 9.55 -16.64 3.20
C ASN A 226 8.26 -17.11 2.50
N ARG A 227 7.13 -16.42 2.72
CA ARG A 227 5.83 -16.72 2.08
C ARG A 227 5.58 -15.91 0.82
N LYS A 228 6.42 -14.92 0.55
CA LYS A 228 6.36 -14.11 -0.66
C LYS A 228 7.03 -14.84 -1.82
N ASP A 229 6.25 -15.56 -2.61
CA ASP A 229 6.74 -16.21 -3.83
C ASP A 229 6.56 -15.28 -5.04
N PRO A 230 7.64 -14.75 -5.63
CA PRO A 230 7.56 -13.87 -6.81
C PRO A 230 6.86 -14.51 -8.01
N ARG A 231 6.85 -15.84 -8.09
CA ARG A 231 6.19 -16.59 -9.20
C ARG A 231 4.67 -16.56 -9.12
N CYS A 232 4.13 -16.13 -7.98
CA CYS A 232 2.68 -15.97 -7.80
C CYS A 232 2.17 -14.67 -8.42
N PHE A 233 3.03 -13.69 -8.67
CA PHE A 233 2.64 -12.45 -9.32
C PHE A 233 2.59 -12.62 -10.83
N THR A 234 1.63 -11.97 -11.46
CA THR A 234 1.52 -11.87 -12.91
C THR A 234 1.00 -10.50 -13.31
N GLU A 235 1.04 -10.20 -14.59
CA GLU A 235 0.50 -8.96 -15.14
C GLU A 235 -0.99 -8.84 -14.83
N ILE A 236 -1.44 -7.62 -14.56
CA ILE A 236 -2.84 -7.31 -14.27
C ILE A 236 -3.70 -7.76 -15.46
N GLY A 237 -4.74 -8.54 -15.18
CA GLY A 237 -5.68 -9.05 -16.18
C GLY A 237 -5.28 -10.37 -16.84
N THR A 238 -4.06 -10.89 -16.62
CA THR A 238 -3.63 -12.20 -17.14
C THR A 238 -3.74 -13.33 -16.11
N GLY A 239 -4.03 -13.00 -14.86
CA GLY A 239 -4.16 -13.94 -13.75
C GLY A 239 -5.60 -14.38 -13.46
N VAL A 240 -5.79 -14.98 -12.28
CA VAL A 240 -7.07 -15.54 -11.84
C VAL A 240 -7.97 -14.58 -11.05
N LEU A 241 -7.44 -13.43 -10.63
CA LEU A 241 -8.24 -12.46 -9.91
C LEU A 241 -9.23 -11.74 -10.85
N PRO A 242 -10.48 -11.50 -10.42
CA PRO A 242 -11.51 -10.83 -11.21
C PRO A 242 -11.27 -9.31 -11.27
N ILE A 243 -10.20 -8.91 -11.96
CA ILE A 243 -9.75 -7.50 -11.99
C ILE A 243 -10.81 -6.58 -12.57
N GLN A 244 -11.58 -7.02 -13.57
CA GLN A 244 -12.64 -6.18 -14.16
C GLN A 244 -13.74 -5.87 -13.13
N ASP A 245 -14.17 -6.85 -12.34
CA ASP A 245 -15.17 -6.66 -11.30
C ASP A 245 -14.68 -5.68 -10.22
N LEU A 246 -13.38 -5.74 -9.89
CA LEU A 246 -12.73 -4.82 -8.97
C LEU A 246 -12.67 -3.39 -9.52
N LEU A 247 -12.36 -3.22 -10.80
CA LEU A 247 -12.36 -1.91 -11.46
C LEU A 247 -13.78 -1.34 -11.53
N ASP A 248 -14.77 -2.18 -11.82
CA ASP A 248 -16.19 -1.78 -11.86
C ASP A 248 -16.70 -1.37 -10.46
N ALA A 249 -16.27 -2.07 -9.41
CA ALA A 249 -16.56 -1.70 -8.03
C ALA A 249 -15.85 -0.39 -7.64
N ALA A 250 -14.56 -0.26 -7.96
CA ALA A 250 -13.77 0.94 -7.69
C ALA A 250 -14.30 2.17 -8.44
N SER A 251 -14.84 2.01 -9.65
CA SER A 251 -15.42 3.11 -10.44
C SER A 251 -16.65 3.76 -9.81
N LYS A 252 -17.28 3.05 -8.86
CA LYS A 252 -18.47 3.49 -8.12
C LYS A 252 -18.11 4.12 -6.77
N LEU A 253 -16.84 4.09 -6.38
CA LEU A 253 -16.39 4.73 -5.14
C LEU A 253 -16.61 6.25 -5.21
N PRO A 254 -16.93 6.89 -4.07
CA PRO A 254 -16.93 8.34 -3.99
C PRO A 254 -15.58 8.87 -4.49
N LYS A 255 -15.62 9.93 -5.32
CA LYS A 255 -14.38 10.66 -5.61
C LYS A 255 -13.95 11.31 -4.32
N LEU A 256 -12.88 10.80 -3.75
CA LEU A 256 -12.19 11.46 -2.66
C LEU A 256 -11.33 12.55 -3.33
N ASP A 257 -11.84 13.79 -3.29
CA ASP A 257 -11.15 14.98 -3.82
C ASP A 257 -9.90 15.31 -3.01
#